data_8d516979d4108ed2fd5a0d9c5ecce601
#
_entry.id   8d516979d4108ed2fd5a0d9c5ecce601
#
_cell.length_a   1.000
_cell.length_b   1.000
_cell.length_c   1.000
_cell.angle_alpha   90.00
_cell.angle_beta   90.00
_cell.angle_gamma   90.00
#
_symmetry.space_group_name_H-M   'P 1'
#
loop_
_entity.id
_entity.type
_entity.pdbx_description
1 polymer ?
#
loop_
_entity_poly.entity_id
_entity_poly.type
_entity_poly.pdbx_seq_one_letter_code
_entity_poly.pdbx_strand_id
1 'polypeptide(L)'
;MYGYPNDMPDWTLSVAYTLKLFRCGYVFYKMQTLDIMPTHSDHFKKYCEIYGTQPKDVHRAVIFLEDWKPGHYFEIDGEAIVNWKAGEFVMWQGDTPHAASNIGIEDRYTLQITGQL
;
A
#
# COMPACT_ATOMS: atom_id res chain seq x y z
N MET A 1 -10.15 0.47 6.00
CA MET A 1 -10.47 1.69 6.74
C MET A 1 -9.28 2.65 6.70
N TYR A 2 -9.52 3.91 6.37
CA TYR A 2 -8.46 4.92 6.39
C TYR A 2 -8.30 5.49 7.79
N GLY A 3 -7.06 5.51 8.28
CA GLY A 3 -6.72 6.31 9.44
C GLY A 3 -6.39 7.74 9.03
N TYR A 4 -6.79 8.69 9.82
CA TYR A 4 -6.43 10.09 9.63
C TYR A 4 -5.13 10.40 10.40
N PRO A 5 -4.36 11.43 10.00
CA PRO A 5 -3.07 11.72 10.65
C PRO A 5 -3.14 11.79 12.18
N ASN A 6 -4.24 12.30 12.72
CA ASN A 6 -4.41 12.44 14.18
C ASN A 6 -4.64 11.09 14.89
N ASP A 7 -5.04 10.06 14.14
CA ASP A 7 -5.39 8.74 14.69
C ASP A 7 -4.28 7.72 14.49
N MET A 8 -3.18 8.12 13.85
CA MET A 8 -2.11 7.20 13.47
C MET A 8 -0.87 7.41 14.35
N PRO A 9 -0.09 6.34 14.59
CA PRO A 9 1.19 6.49 15.30
C PRO A 9 2.11 7.48 14.59
N ASP A 10 2.88 8.24 15.37
CA ASP A 10 3.77 9.28 14.83
C ASP A 10 4.75 8.77 13.77
N TRP A 11 5.23 7.55 13.90
CA TRP A 11 6.19 6.99 12.94
C TRP A 11 5.59 6.84 11.53
N THR A 12 4.27 6.66 11.40
CA THR A 12 3.62 6.58 10.08
C THR A 12 3.69 7.93 9.37
N LEU A 13 3.57 9.02 10.10
CA LEU A 13 3.70 10.37 9.56
C LEU A 13 5.14 10.61 9.08
N SER A 14 6.12 10.11 9.82
CA SER A 14 7.52 10.21 9.42
C SER A 14 7.82 9.44 8.14
N VAL A 15 7.20 8.28 7.95
CA VAL A 15 7.31 7.51 6.70
C VAL A 15 6.75 8.31 5.53
N ALA A 16 5.55 8.86 5.67
CA ALA A 16 4.92 9.67 4.63
C ALA A 16 5.80 10.87 4.26
N TYR A 17 6.36 11.53 5.25
CA TYR A 17 7.27 12.66 5.04
C TYR A 17 8.52 12.24 4.27
N THR A 18 9.11 11.12 4.66
CA THR A 18 10.31 10.57 3.98
C THR A 18 10.02 10.25 2.51
N LEU A 19 8.83 9.73 2.21
CA LEU A 19 8.40 9.44 0.84
C LEU A 19 7.94 10.69 0.09
N LYS A 20 7.92 11.85 0.75
CA LYS A 20 7.47 13.13 0.19
C LYS A 20 6.00 13.11 -0.24
N LEU A 21 5.19 12.35 0.47
CA LEU A 21 3.76 12.30 0.25
C LEU A 21 3.03 13.29 1.15
N PHE A 22 2.01 13.94 0.60
CA PHE A 22 1.15 14.85 1.35
C PHE A 22 -0.32 14.51 1.13
N ARG A 23 -1.20 15.02 1.99
CA ARG A 23 -2.64 14.70 2.00
C ARG A 23 -2.86 13.21 2.11
N CYS A 24 -2.22 12.57 3.10
CA CYS A 24 -2.13 11.13 3.18
C CYS A 24 -3.31 10.49 3.92
N GLY A 25 -3.73 9.33 3.40
CA GLY A 25 -4.54 8.36 4.11
C GLY A 25 -3.70 7.14 4.42
N TYR A 26 -3.98 6.49 5.56
CA TYR A 26 -3.18 5.39 6.08
C TYR A 26 -4.06 4.18 6.35
N VAL A 27 -3.57 2.99 6.00
CA VAL A 27 -4.25 1.73 6.32
C VAL A 27 -3.20 0.71 6.76
N PHE A 28 -3.38 0.15 7.95
CA PHE A 28 -2.68 -1.08 8.32
C PHE A 28 -3.48 -2.26 7.76
N TYR A 29 -2.81 -3.13 7.06
CA TYR A 29 -3.45 -4.23 6.38
C TYR A 29 -2.83 -5.57 6.78
N LYS A 30 -3.69 -6.54 7.08
CA LYS A 30 -3.30 -7.92 7.35
C LYS A 30 -3.88 -8.81 6.26
N MET A 31 -3.01 -9.50 5.53
CA MET A 31 -3.43 -10.48 4.53
C MET A 31 -3.25 -11.87 5.10
N GLN A 32 -4.37 -12.55 5.35
CA GLN A 32 -4.38 -13.88 5.93
C GLN A 32 -4.17 -14.94 4.87
N THR A 33 -3.88 -16.16 5.32
CA THR A 33 -3.78 -17.34 4.43
C THR A 33 -5.05 -17.46 3.59
N LEU A 34 -4.86 -17.67 2.28
CA LEU A 34 -5.90 -17.79 1.26
C LEU A 34 -6.56 -16.47 0.87
N ASP A 35 -6.13 -15.35 1.41
CA ASP A 35 -6.57 -14.06 0.88
C ASP A 35 -5.94 -13.84 -0.50
N ILE A 36 -6.78 -13.48 -1.45
CA ILE A 36 -6.35 -13.20 -2.83
C ILE A 36 -6.94 -11.87 -3.26
N MET A 37 -6.09 -10.99 -3.73
CA MET A 37 -6.48 -9.75 -4.37
C MET A 37 -6.10 -9.84 -5.85
N PRO A 38 -7.06 -10.11 -6.75
CA PRO A 38 -6.78 -10.21 -8.18
C PRO A 38 -6.22 -8.92 -8.75
N THR A 39 -5.58 -9.02 -9.90
CA THR A 39 -5.08 -7.83 -10.60
C THR A 39 -6.21 -6.82 -10.80
N HIS A 40 -5.96 -5.61 -10.35
CA HIS A 40 -6.91 -4.50 -10.46
C HIS A 40 -6.17 -3.17 -10.45
N SER A 41 -6.88 -2.12 -10.80
CA SER A 41 -6.38 -0.75 -10.68
C SER A 41 -7.30 0.00 -9.73
N ASP A 42 -6.72 0.84 -8.88
CA ASP A 42 -7.48 1.69 -7.99
C ASP A 42 -7.87 2.98 -8.69
N HIS A 43 -9.11 3.44 -8.50
CA HIS A 43 -9.56 4.70 -9.08
C HIS A 43 -9.50 5.86 -8.09
N PHE A 44 -9.28 5.58 -6.80
CA PHE A 44 -9.16 6.59 -5.74
C PHE A 44 -10.33 7.58 -5.72
N LYS A 45 -11.54 7.10 -5.98
CA LYS A 45 -12.70 7.96 -6.15
C LYS A 45 -12.91 8.90 -4.97
N LYS A 46 -12.94 8.36 -3.76
CA LYS A 46 -13.17 9.14 -2.56
C LYS A 46 -12.04 10.14 -2.29
N TYR A 47 -10.81 9.70 -2.46
CA TYR A 47 -9.63 10.56 -2.31
C TYR A 47 -9.69 11.74 -3.28
N CYS A 48 -9.99 11.47 -4.54
CA CYS A 48 -10.07 12.51 -5.57
C CYS A 48 -11.21 13.49 -5.31
N GLU A 49 -12.34 13.02 -4.80
CA GLU A 49 -13.46 13.90 -4.41
C GLU A 49 -13.07 14.82 -3.27
N ILE A 50 -12.37 14.31 -2.26
CA ILE A 50 -11.97 15.09 -1.08
C ILE A 50 -10.95 16.17 -1.45
N TYR A 51 -9.97 15.83 -2.26
CA TYR A 51 -8.84 16.72 -2.55
C TYR A 51 -8.90 17.42 -3.91
N GLY A 52 -9.95 17.19 -4.69
CA GLY A 52 -10.11 17.84 -5.99
C GLY A 52 -9.00 17.48 -6.97
N THR A 53 -8.56 16.23 -6.99
CA THR A 53 -7.47 15.76 -7.82
C THR A 53 -7.92 14.62 -8.74
N GLN A 54 -7.00 14.11 -9.55
CA GLN A 54 -7.25 13.03 -10.51
C GLN A 54 -6.45 11.79 -10.13
N PRO A 55 -6.90 10.56 -10.48
CA PRO A 55 -6.19 9.34 -10.15
C PRO A 55 -4.72 9.34 -10.57
N LYS A 56 -4.38 9.93 -11.70
CA LYS A 56 -2.99 10.00 -12.18
C LYS A 56 -2.06 10.79 -11.24
N ASP A 57 -2.63 11.65 -10.39
CA ASP A 57 -1.85 12.47 -9.47
C ASP A 57 -1.76 11.83 -8.07
N VAL A 58 -2.39 10.70 -7.88
CA VAL A 58 -2.40 9.97 -6.61
C VAL A 58 -1.34 8.88 -6.65
N HIS A 59 -0.62 8.75 -5.55
CA HIS A 59 0.38 7.70 -5.36
C HIS A 59 -0.01 6.83 -4.19
N ARG A 60 0.32 5.56 -4.28
CA ARG A 60 0.12 4.60 -3.19
C ARG A 60 1.44 3.91 -2.89
N ALA A 61 1.79 3.88 -1.61
CA ALA A 61 2.95 3.16 -1.13
C ALA A 61 2.49 2.02 -0.23
N VAL A 62 3.15 0.87 -0.36
CA VAL A 62 2.98 -0.25 0.55
C VAL A 62 4.33 -0.52 1.20
N ILE A 63 4.36 -0.40 2.52
CA ILE A 63 5.54 -0.67 3.33
C ILE A 63 5.36 -2.04 3.97
N PHE A 64 6.29 -2.93 3.71
CA PHE A 64 6.28 -4.27 4.30
C PHE A 64 6.79 -4.19 5.73
N LEU A 65 5.95 -4.56 6.69
CA LEU A 65 6.26 -4.44 8.11
C LEU A 65 7.09 -5.59 8.65
N GLU A 66 7.12 -6.70 7.90
CA GLU A 66 7.90 -7.88 8.24
C GLU A 66 8.61 -8.41 7.01
N ASP A 67 9.63 -9.25 7.22
CA ASP A 67 10.31 -9.93 6.13
C ASP A 67 9.33 -10.81 5.35
N TRP A 68 9.61 -10.97 4.06
CA TRP A 68 8.86 -11.87 3.18
C TRP A 68 8.83 -13.30 3.75
N LYS A 69 7.68 -13.94 3.61
CA LYS A 69 7.48 -15.33 4.03
C LYS A 69 6.95 -16.17 2.87
N PRO A 70 7.28 -17.45 2.83
CA PRO A 70 6.81 -18.33 1.74
C PRO A 70 5.30 -18.24 1.54
N GLY A 71 4.89 -18.11 0.29
CA GLY A 71 3.48 -17.97 -0.09
C GLY A 71 2.99 -16.54 -0.21
N HIS A 72 3.75 -15.56 0.26
CA HIS A 72 3.45 -14.14 0.07
C HIS A 72 3.82 -13.73 -1.36
N TYR A 73 2.89 -13.06 -2.04
CA TYR A 73 3.10 -12.60 -3.41
C TYR A 73 2.55 -11.19 -3.59
N PHE A 74 3.29 -10.37 -4.28
CA PHE A 74 2.88 -9.03 -4.67
C PHE A 74 3.28 -8.78 -6.11
N GLU A 75 2.46 -8.06 -6.87
CA GLU A 75 2.74 -7.79 -8.28
C GLU A 75 2.32 -6.37 -8.61
N ILE A 76 3.19 -5.64 -9.31
CA ILE A 76 2.91 -4.31 -9.80
C ILE A 76 3.22 -4.28 -11.29
N ASP A 77 2.23 -3.89 -12.08
CA ASP A 77 2.34 -3.76 -13.54
C ASP A 77 2.95 -5.02 -14.18
N GLY A 78 2.51 -6.19 -13.73
CA GLY A 78 2.97 -7.48 -14.22
C GLY A 78 4.31 -7.95 -13.65
N GLU A 79 4.94 -7.17 -12.79
CA GLU A 79 6.24 -7.50 -12.21
C GLU A 79 6.09 -8.05 -10.80
N ALA A 80 6.58 -9.29 -10.60
CA ALA A 80 6.51 -9.96 -9.31
C ALA A 80 7.50 -9.34 -8.32
N ILE A 81 7.04 -9.13 -7.10
CA ILE A 81 7.83 -8.60 -5.99
C ILE A 81 7.74 -9.60 -4.85
N VAL A 82 8.89 -10.18 -4.48
CA VAL A 82 9.03 -11.15 -3.42
C VAL A 82 10.37 -10.94 -2.71
N ASN A 83 10.62 -11.70 -1.66
CA ASN A 83 11.88 -11.64 -0.90
C ASN A 83 12.18 -10.28 -0.27
N TRP A 84 11.15 -9.49 0.02
CA TRP A 84 11.35 -8.21 0.68
C TRP A 84 11.82 -8.37 2.12
N LYS A 85 12.44 -7.32 2.64
CA LYS A 85 12.81 -7.19 4.04
C LYS A 85 11.91 -6.18 4.74
N ALA A 86 11.72 -6.37 6.03
CA ALA A 86 10.95 -5.42 6.83
C ALA A 86 11.47 -3.99 6.61
N GLY A 87 10.55 -3.05 6.38
CA GLY A 87 10.87 -1.65 6.10
C GLY A 87 11.04 -1.33 4.63
N GLU A 88 11.18 -2.33 3.75
CA GLU A 88 11.18 -2.07 2.32
C GLU A 88 9.78 -1.69 1.85
N PHE A 89 9.71 -0.94 0.76
CA PHE A 89 8.43 -0.47 0.25
C PHE A 89 8.39 -0.51 -1.27
N VAL A 90 7.17 -0.48 -1.79
CA VAL A 90 6.90 -0.26 -3.22
C VAL A 90 5.93 0.91 -3.32
N MET A 91 6.03 1.67 -4.40
CA MET A 91 5.15 2.81 -4.64
C MET A 91 4.75 2.85 -6.10
N TRP A 92 3.50 3.16 -6.36
CA TRP A 92 2.99 3.28 -7.74
C TRP A 92 2.06 4.46 -7.86
N GLN A 93 1.86 4.88 -9.09
CA GLN A 93 1.04 6.03 -9.46
C GLN A 93 -0.31 5.57 -10.01
N GLY A 94 -1.37 6.25 -9.61
CA GLY A 94 -2.66 6.24 -10.28
C GLY A 94 -3.22 4.85 -10.56
N ASP A 95 -3.52 4.60 -11.81
CA ASP A 95 -4.23 3.42 -12.29
C ASP A 95 -3.32 2.19 -12.49
N THR A 96 -2.12 2.18 -11.95
CA THR A 96 -1.18 1.07 -12.15
C THR A 96 -1.81 -0.25 -11.68
N PRO A 97 -1.89 -1.28 -12.54
CA PRO A 97 -2.42 -2.58 -12.15
C PRO A 97 -1.54 -3.25 -11.11
N HIS A 98 -2.15 -3.85 -10.11
CA HIS A 98 -1.43 -4.58 -9.08
C HIS A 98 -2.26 -5.71 -8.52
N ALA A 99 -1.60 -6.68 -7.92
CA ALA A 99 -2.22 -7.87 -7.35
C ALA A 99 -1.44 -8.33 -6.11
N ALA A 100 -2.09 -9.08 -5.26
CA ALA A 100 -1.44 -9.68 -4.10
C ALA A 100 -2.15 -10.97 -3.71
N SER A 101 -1.41 -11.88 -3.10
CA SER A 101 -2.00 -13.10 -2.53
C SER A 101 -1.14 -13.62 -1.39
N ASN A 102 -1.77 -14.42 -0.55
CA ASN A 102 -1.10 -15.15 0.50
C ASN A 102 -1.58 -16.60 0.49
N ILE A 103 -0.77 -17.48 -0.06
CA ILE A 103 -1.04 -18.92 -0.05
C ILE A 103 -0.13 -19.64 0.95
N GLY A 104 0.58 -18.90 1.78
CA GLY A 104 1.43 -19.42 2.84
C GLY A 104 0.65 -19.65 4.13
N ILE A 105 1.37 -19.93 5.20
CA ILE A 105 0.79 -20.24 6.51
C ILE A 105 0.90 -19.09 7.50
N GLU A 106 1.57 -18.01 7.13
CA GLU A 106 1.77 -16.85 8.00
C GLU A 106 1.12 -15.61 7.41
N ASP A 107 0.55 -14.76 8.27
CA ASP A 107 -0.07 -13.52 7.86
C ASP A 107 0.97 -12.54 7.33
N ARG A 108 0.55 -11.69 6.38
CA ARG A 108 1.37 -10.60 5.86
C ARG A 108 0.85 -9.28 6.43
N TYR A 109 1.75 -8.49 6.99
CA TYR A 109 1.40 -7.17 7.55
C TYR A 109 2.05 -6.06 6.75
N THR A 110 1.25 -5.07 6.37
CA THR A 110 1.72 -3.91 5.61
C THR A 110 1.10 -2.63 6.14
N LEU A 111 1.79 -1.52 5.90
CA LEU A 111 1.23 -0.17 6.02
C LEU A 111 1.03 0.37 4.60
N GLN A 112 -0.17 0.78 4.28
CA GLN A 112 -0.50 1.39 3.00
C GLN A 112 -0.71 2.88 3.19
N ILE A 113 -0.04 3.68 2.38
CA ILE A 113 -0.18 5.13 2.39
C ILE A 113 -0.64 5.57 1.01
N THR A 114 -1.70 6.37 0.98
CA THR A 114 -2.21 6.99 -0.24
C THR A 114 -2.00 8.49 -0.12
N GLY A 115 -1.40 9.12 -1.13
CA GLY A 115 -1.11 10.53 -1.05
C GLY A 115 -0.72 11.10 -2.42
N GLN A 116 -0.21 12.32 -2.39
CA GLN A 116 0.29 13.02 -3.58
C GLN A 116 1.76 13.38 -3.36
N LEU A 117 2.51 13.40 -4.44
CA LEU A 117 3.89 13.88 -4.42
C LEU A 117 3.97 15.40 -4.57
#